data_a96389a6860aa93da3651e92872a8103
#
_entry.id   a96389a6860aa93da3651e92872a8103
#
_cell.length_a   1.000
_cell.length_b   1.000
_cell.length_c   1.000
_cell.angle_alpha   90.00
_cell.angle_beta   90.00
_cell.angle_gamma   90.00
#
_symmetry.space_group_name_H-M   'P 1'
#
loop_
_entity.id
_entity.type
_entity.pdbx_description
1 polymer ?
#
loop_
_entity_poly.entity_id
_entity_poly.type
_entity_poly.pdbx_seq_one_letter_code
_entity_poly.pdbx_strand_id
1 'polypeptide(L)'
;MGRIAYFDCISGISGDMTLGALVDLGADVSAIESAIKSMGLPELTIRSETVKKRGFRAISVHIEHPPEHAHRHLHHITEMIDRATEVAPEAKEIAHRIFRKVAEAEAKVHGSTLEK
;
A
#
# COMPACT_ATOMS: atom_id res chain seq x y z
N MET A 1 27.16 2.67 2.68
CA MET A 1 26.61 3.67 1.74
C MET A 1 25.09 3.73 1.86
N GLY A 2 24.55 4.93 1.97
CA GLY A 2 23.09 5.12 2.02
C GLY A 2 22.45 4.84 0.66
N ARG A 3 21.19 4.40 0.69
CA ARG A 3 20.35 4.26 -0.50
C ARG A 3 19.24 5.30 -0.45
N ILE A 4 18.94 5.86 -1.61
CA ILE A 4 17.88 6.86 -1.75
C ILE A 4 16.88 6.33 -2.79
N ALA A 5 15.58 6.40 -2.47
CA ALA A 5 14.51 6.16 -3.43
C ALA A 5 14.03 7.50 -3.98
N TYR A 6 14.06 7.67 -5.29
CA TYR A 6 13.52 8.84 -5.95
C TYR A 6 12.30 8.46 -6.78
N PHE A 7 11.17 9.09 -6.50
CA PHE A 7 9.91 8.84 -7.20
C PHE A 7 9.62 9.98 -8.17
N ASP A 8 9.64 9.67 -9.47
CA ASP A 8 9.29 10.63 -10.51
C ASP A 8 7.83 10.39 -10.93
N CYS A 9 6.91 11.07 -10.26
CA CYS A 9 5.47 10.82 -10.35
C CYS A 9 4.78 11.89 -11.19
N ILE A 10 5.06 11.95 -12.49
CA ILE A 10 4.51 12.97 -13.40
C ILE A 10 2.98 12.99 -13.37
N SER A 11 2.35 11.81 -13.37
CA SER A 11 0.88 11.66 -13.38
C SER A 11 0.34 11.12 -12.06
N GLY A 12 1.14 11.12 -11.00
CA GLY A 12 0.80 10.50 -9.73
C GLY A 12 1.04 8.99 -9.76
N ILE A 13 0.89 8.35 -8.61
CA ILE A 13 1.05 6.90 -8.45
C ILE A 13 -0.05 6.35 -7.54
N SER A 14 -0.52 5.14 -7.88
CA SER A 14 -1.39 4.37 -7.01
C SER A 14 -0.57 3.38 -6.17
N GLY A 15 -1.20 2.69 -5.23
CA GLY A 15 -0.53 1.71 -4.39
C GLY A 15 0.07 0.56 -5.19
N ASP A 16 -0.68 0.01 -6.13
CA ASP A 16 -0.22 -1.10 -6.98
C ASP A 16 0.91 -0.68 -7.92
N MET A 17 0.87 0.54 -8.44
CA MET A 17 1.95 1.10 -9.25
C MET A 17 3.23 1.25 -8.43
N THR A 18 3.12 1.74 -7.20
CA THR A 18 4.25 1.86 -6.28
C THR A 18 4.86 0.50 -5.97
N LEU A 19 4.02 -0.51 -5.68
CA LEU A 19 4.47 -1.86 -5.43
C LEU A 19 5.17 -2.46 -6.65
N GLY A 20 4.61 -2.27 -7.84
CA GLY A 20 5.21 -2.76 -9.09
C GLY A 20 6.60 -2.18 -9.33
N ALA A 21 6.76 -0.88 -9.10
CA ALA A 21 8.06 -0.21 -9.26
C ALA A 21 9.08 -0.73 -8.24
N LEU A 22 8.69 -0.90 -6.98
CA LEU A 22 9.58 -1.41 -5.94
C LEU A 22 9.97 -2.88 -6.19
N VAL A 23 9.04 -3.70 -6.64
CA VAL A 23 9.31 -5.10 -7.00
C VAL A 23 10.29 -5.17 -8.18
N ASP A 24 10.12 -4.30 -9.17
CA ASP A 24 11.05 -4.22 -10.32
C ASP A 24 12.46 -3.81 -9.87
N LEU A 25 12.59 -3.00 -8.83
CA LEU A 25 13.86 -2.63 -8.23
C LEU A 25 14.49 -3.73 -7.36
N GLY A 26 13.78 -4.81 -7.12
CA GLY A 26 14.28 -5.94 -6.36
C GLY A 26 13.64 -6.17 -4.99
N ALA A 27 12.56 -5.47 -4.66
CA ALA A 27 11.84 -5.73 -3.42
C ALA A 27 11.22 -7.12 -3.44
N ASP A 28 11.27 -7.81 -2.30
CA ASP A 28 10.77 -9.17 -2.18
C ASP A 28 9.24 -9.18 -2.01
N VAL A 29 8.54 -9.71 -2.99
CA VAL A 29 7.07 -9.84 -2.98
C VAL A 29 6.59 -10.64 -1.77
N SER A 30 7.29 -11.72 -1.42
CA SER A 30 6.93 -12.57 -0.28
C SER A 30 6.98 -11.80 1.04
N ALA A 31 7.99 -10.95 1.22
CA ALA A 31 8.13 -10.12 2.41
C ALA A 31 7.00 -9.09 2.49
N ILE A 32 6.65 -8.46 1.37
CA ILE A 32 5.55 -7.50 1.29
C ILE A 32 4.22 -8.20 1.63
N GLU A 33 3.98 -9.37 1.05
CA GLU A 33 2.77 -10.15 1.31
C GLU A 33 2.65 -10.53 2.79
N SER A 34 3.75 -11.01 3.40
CA SER A 34 3.78 -11.35 4.82
C SER A 34 3.48 -10.16 5.71
N ALA A 35 4.06 -9.00 5.38
CA ALA A 35 3.82 -7.76 6.12
C ALA A 35 2.33 -7.38 6.10
N ILE A 36 1.70 -7.43 4.93
CA ILE A 36 0.29 -7.08 4.77
C ILE A 36 -0.61 -8.12 5.46
N LYS A 37 -0.30 -9.40 5.34
CA LYS A 37 -1.05 -10.46 6.03
C LYS A 37 -1.02 -10.28 7.55
N SER A 38 0.10 -9.81 8.10
CA SER A 38 0.24 -9.60 9.55
C SER A 38 -0.67 -8.48 10.08
N MET A 39 -1.26 -7.69 9.18
CA MET A 39 -2.22 -6.65 9.53
C MET A 39 -3.63 -7.19 9.78
N GLY A 40 -3.83 -8.51 9.73
CA GLY A 40 -5.13 -9.13 9.89
C GLY A 40 -5.82 -9.43 8.56
N LEU A 41 -5.05 -9.64 7.50
CA LEU A 41 -5.53 -9.96 6.16
C LEU A 41 -4.92 -11.29 5.67
N PRO A 42 -5.21 -12.42 6.35
CA PRO A 42 -4.52 -13.69 6.08
C PRO A 42 -4.81 -14.28 4.70
N GLU A 43 -5.92 -13.91 4.08
CA GLU A 43 -6.32 -14.45 2.77
C GLU A 43 -5.90 -13.57 1.59
N LEU A 44 -5.17 -12.50 1.86
CA LEU A 44 -4.65 -11.63 0.81
C LEU A 44 -3.49 -12.28 0.10
N THR A 45 -3.47 -12.19 -1.23
CA THR A 45 -2.39 -12.72 -2.07
C THR A 45 -1.88 -11.63 -2.99
N ILE A 46 -0.57 -11.55 -3.15
CA ILE A 46 0.07 -10.60 -4.08
C ILE A 46 0.73 -11.39 -5.19
N ARG A 47 0.37 -11.07 -6.43
CA ARG A 47 0.94 -11.67 -7.62
C ARG A 47 1.57 -10.59 -8.49
N SER A 48 2.76 -10.87 -9.00
CA SER A 48 3.44 -9.96 -9.94
C SER A 48 3.67 -10.66 -11.27
N GLU A 49 3.65 -9.89 -12.35
CA GLU A 49 3.96 -10.39 -13.67
C GLU A 49 4.68 -9.33 -14.49
N THR A 50 5.53 -9.77 -15.41
CA THR A 50 6.19 -8.88 -16.35
C THR A 50 5.22 -8.58 -17.49
N VAL A 51 5.03 -7.29 -17.78
CA VAL A 51 4.15 -6.81 -18.85
C VAL A 51 4.90 -5.85 -19.76
N LYS A 52 4.36 -5.60 -20.94
CA LYS A 52 4.85 -4.56 -21.84
C LYS A 52 3.74 -3.52 -22.03
N LYS A 53 4.07 -2.26 -21.79
CA LYS A 53 3.18 -1.13 -22.03
C LYS A 53 3.85 -0.21 -23.06
N ARG A 54 3.26 -0.11 -24.24
CA ARG A 54 3.77 0.69 -25.34
C ARG A 54 5.26 0.43 -25.65
N GLY A 55 5.66 -0.85 -25.62
CA GLY A 55 7.03 -1.27 -25.88
C GLY A 55 7.98 -1.22 -24.69
N PHE A 56 7.54 -0.68 -23.54
CA PHE A 56 8.34 -0.65 -22.32
C PHE A 56 8.00 -1.84 -21.43
N ARG A 57 9.05 -2.50 -20.92
CA ARG A 57 8.90 -3.55 -19.92
C ARG A 57 8.54 -2.93 -18.56
N ALA A 58 7.58 -3.52 -17.90
CA ALA A 58 7.16 -3.11 -16.56
C ALA A 58 6.72 -4.32 -15.75
N ILE A 59 6.57 -4.12 -14.44
CA ILE A 59 5.98 -5.12 -13.54
C ILE A 59 4.58 -4.67 -13.15
N SER A 60 3.62 -5.55 -13.35
CA SER A 60 2.24 -5.35 -12.91
C SER A 60 2.02 -6.16 -11.63
N VAL A 61 1.48 -5.53 -10.61
CA VAL A 61 1.16 -6.18 -9.33
C VAL A 61 -0.35 -6.29 -9.20
N HIS A 62 -0.81 -7.49 -8.88
CA HIS A 62 -2.21 -7.79 -8.65
C HIS A 62 -2.40 -8.23 -7.20
N ILE A 63 -3.31 -7.56 -6.50
CA ILE A 63 -3.65 -7.89 -5.13
C ILE A 63 -5.01 -8.59 -5.15
N GLU A 64 -5.01 -9.85 -4.71
CA GLU A 64 -6.22 -10.67 -4.65
C GLU A 64 -6.64 -10.84 -3.20
N HIS A 65 -7.89 -10.56 -2.92
CA HIS A 65 -8.47 -10.70 -1.58
C HIS A 65 -9.95 -11.05 -1.69
N PRO A 66 -10.51 -11.72 -0.67
CA PRO A 66 -11.95 -11.99 -0.64
C PRO A 66 -12.74 -10.67 -0.67
N PRO A 67 -13.96 -10.67 -1.23
CA PRO A 67 -14.81 -9.48 -1.18
C PRO A 67 -15.07 -9.04 0.25
N GLU A 68 -14.89 -7.75 0.51
CA GLU A 68 -15.21 -7.15 1.79
C GLU A 68 -16.43 -6.26 1.65
N HIS A 69 -17.39 -6.45 2.52
CA HIS A 69 -18.64 -5.66 2.55
C HIS A 69 -18.61 -4.55 3.59
N ALA A 70 -17.59 -4.53 4.44
CA ALA A 70 -17.47 -3.55 5.51
C ALA A 70 -16.68 -2.33 5.08
N HIS A 71 -17.20 -1.14 5.34
CA HIS A 71 -16.44 0.09 5.22
C HIS A 71 -15.45 0.19 6.38
N ARG A 72 -14.19 0.48 6.07
CA ARG A 72 -13.15 0.64 7.07
C ARG A 72 -12.96 2.13 7.37
N HIS A 73 -13.15 2.49 8.64
CA HIS A 73 -12.83 3.83 9.12
C HIS A 73 -11.33 3.96 9.39
N LEU A 74 -10.83 5.20 9.49
CA LEU A 74 -9.41 5.47 9.73
C LEU A 74 -8.90 4.71 10.97
N HIS A 75 -9.65 4.68 12.06
CA HIS A 75 -9.21 4.00 13.27
C HIS A 75 -9.04 2.49 13.08
N HIS A 76 -9.86 1.84 12.24
CA HIS A 76 -9.70 0.43 11.92
C HIS A 76 -8.38 0.18 11.19
N ILE A 77 -8.05 1.03 10.22
CA ILE A 77 -6.80 0.94 9.45
C ILE A 77 -5.61 1.18 10.37
N THR A 78 -5.70 2.19 11.26
CA THR A 78 -4.67 2.51 12.23
C THR A 78 -4.38 1.31 13.15
N GLU A 79 -5.42 0.65 13.65
CA GLU A 79 -5.30 -0.55 14.48
C GLU A 79 -4.65 -1.70 13.71
N MET A 80 -5.02 -1.90 12.45
CA MET A 80 -4.43 -2.94 11.60
C MET A 80 -2.94 -2.71 11.41
N ILE A 81 -2.52 -1.48 11.17
CA ILE A 81 -1.11 -1.13 11.03
C ILE A 81 -0.36 -1.38 12.33
N ASP A 82 -0.92 -0.93 13.46
CA ASP A 82 -0.28 -1.04 14.77
C ASP A 82 -0.05 -2.51 15.20
N ARG A 83 -0.99 -3.39 14.86
CA ARG A 83 -0.86 -4.81 15.22
C ARG A 83 -0.01 -5.64 14.24
N ALA A 84 0.45 -5.06 13.14
CA ALA A 84 1.27 -5.77 12.18
C ALA A 84 2.62 -6.18 12.80
N THR A 85 2.90 -7.47 12.86
CA THR A 85 4.11 -8.00 13.49
C THR A 85 5.30 -8.03 12.53
N GLU A 86 5.04 -8.02 11.23
CA GLU A 86 6.06 -8.14 10.18
C GLU A 86 6.39 -6.77 9.54
N VAL A 87 6.08 -5.67 10.22
CA VAL A 87 6.31 -4.32 9.70
C VAL A 87 7.16 -3.54 10.70
N ALA A 88 8.26 -2.94 10.20
CA ALA A 88 9.14 -2.12 11.02
C ALA A 88 8.42 -0.87 11.54
N PRO A 89 8.78 -0.36 12.74
CA PRO A 89 8.14 0.84 13.31
C PRO A 89 8.19 2.06 12.40
N GLU A 90 9.28 2.26 11.68
CA GLU A 90 9.43 3.38 10.75
C GLU A 90 8.46 3.26 9.56
N ALA A 91 8.25 2.04 9.07
CA ALA A 91 7.28 1.79 8.00
C ALA A 91 5.85 2.02 8.48
N LYS A 92 5.53 1.64 9.73
CA LYS A 92 4.22 1.92 10.33
C LYS A 92 3.95 3.41 10.40
N GLU A 93 4.94 4.20 10.81
CA GLU A 93 4.82 5.66 10.90
C GLU A 93 4.50 6.26 9.53
N ILE A 94 5.21 5.84 8.49
CA ILE A 94 4.96 6.31 7.12
C ILE A 94 3.55 5.91 6.67
N ALA A 95 3.12 4.68 6.94
CA ALA A 95 1.78 4.21 6.60
C ALA A 95 0.69 5.05 7.28
N HIS A 96 0.84 5.34 8.57
CA HIS A 96 -0.08 6.20 9.31
C HIS A 96 -0.18 7.59 8.67
N ARG A 97 0.93 8.17 8.28
CA ARG A 97 0.97 9.49 7.65
C ARG A 97 0.26 9.49 6.30
N ILE A 98 0.46 8.45 5.49
CA ILE A 98 -0.20 8.31 4.18
C ILE A 98 -1.71 8.21 4.35
N PHE A 99 -2.19 7.30 5.19
CA PHE A 99 -3.63 7.10 5.41
C PHE A 99 -4.29 8.33 6.03
N ARG A 100 -3.59 9.03 6.93
CA ARG A 100 -4.11 10.27 7.50
C ARG A 100 -4.29 11.35 6.43
N LYS A 101 -3.34 11.49 5.52
CA LYS A 101 -3.45 12.43 4.40
C LYS A 101 -4.66 12.13 3.51
N VAL A 102 -4.86 10.85 3.19
CA VAL A 102 -6.02 10.41 2.40
C VAL A 102 -7.31 10.71 3.15
N ALA A 103 -7.38 10.38 4.44
CA ALA A 103 -8.56 10.61 5.26
C ALA A 103 -8.89 12.10 5.40
N GLU A 104 -7.89 12.95 5.57
CA GLU A 104 -8.08 14.40 5.63
C GLU A 104 -8.64 14.95 4.32
N ALA A 105 -8.13 14.48 3.18
CA ALA A 105 -8.62 14.88 1.87
C ALA A 105 -10.07 14.42 1.65
N GLU A 106 -10.38 13.19 1.99
CA GLU A 106 -11.73 12.62 1.90
C GLU A 106 -12.71 13.39 2.78
N ALA A 107 -12.35 13.66 4.02
CA ALA A 107 -13.18 14.43 4.95
C ALA A 107 -13.47 15.81 4.44
N LYS A 108 -12.48 16.49 3.85
CA LYS A 108 -12.64 17.82 3.28
C LYS A 108 -13.59 17.80 2.09
N VAL A 109 -13.46 16.83 1.18
CA VAL A 109 -14.31 16.73 -0.01
C VAL A 109 -15.75 16.43 0.36
N HIS A 110 -15.96 15.54 1.32
CA HIS A 110 -17.31 15.10 1.73
C HIS A 110 -17.92 15.92 2.88
N GLY A 111 -17.19 16.94 3.38
CA GLY A 111 -17.66 17.77 4.49
C GLY A 111 -17.90 17.00 5.78
N SER A 112 -17.12 15.96 6.01
CA SER A 112 -17.24 15.10 7.20
C SER A 112 -16.01 15.20 8.09
N THR A 113 -16.03 14.48 9.21
CA THR A 113 -14.88 14.39 10.11
C THR A 113 -14.01 13.18 9.77
N LEU A 114 -12.78 13.15 10.28
CA LEU A 114 -11.84 12.05 10.08
C LEU A 114 -12.36 10.70 10.59
N GLU A 115 -13.33 10.70 11.50
CA GLU A 115 -13.84 9.51 12.17
C GLU A 115 -15.11 8.94 11.52
N LYS A 116 -15.55 9.54 10.42
CA LYS A 116 -16.75 9.07 9.73
C LYS A 116 -16.46 8.34 8.43
#